data_d013b53d767bd4c5cfc34ffc812abe6f
#
_entry.id   d013b53d767bd4c5cfc34ffc812abe6f
#
_cell.length_a   1.000
_cell.length_b   1.000
_cell.length_c   1.000
_cell.angle_alpha   90.00
_cell.angle_beta   90.00
_cell.angle_gamma   90.00
#
_symmetry.space_group_name_H-M   'P 1'
#
loop_
_entity.id
_entity.type
_entity.pdbx_description
1 polymer ?
#
loop_
_entity_poly.entity_id
_entity_poly.type
_entity_poly.pdbx_seq_one_letter_code
_entity_poly.pdbx_strand_id
1 'polypeptide(L)'
;MLTVEKRIISRNFTRAGAGRKIEYIVIHYFGSLGTAAAVANYFAGADRQASAHYCLDEGNIVYQCVEDNNIAWHCGTSGGYVHPRCRNANSIGIEVRPYKLDKTTAGSAAARDWYFTEKTVDNLVEFTRALMEKYNIPAENV
;
A
#
# COMPACT_ATOMS: atom_id res chain seq x y z
N MET A 1 6.51 -18.02 3.19
CA MET A 1 5.16 -17.99 2.55
C MET A 1 4.32 -16.94 3.26
N LEU A 2 3.75 -16.01 2.51
CA LEU A 2 2.89 -14.96 3.03
C LEU A 2 1.43 -15.42 3.09
N THR A 3 0.71 -14.96 4.11
CA THR A 3 -0.72 -15.18 4.27
C THR A 3 -1.45 -13.86 4.17
N VAL A 4 -2.51 -13.78 3.39
CA VAL A 4 -3.35 -12.59 3.32
C VAL A 4 -4.46 -12.68 4.36
N GLU A 5 -4.50 -11.71 5.28
CA GLU A 5 -5.58 -11.53 6.26
C GLU A 5 -6.46 -10.36 5.82
N LYS A 6 -7.76 -10.62 5.66
CA LYS A 6 -8.72 -9.58 5.29
C LYS A 6 -9.08 -8.71 6.50
N ARG A 7 -8.85 -7.43 6.37
CA ARG A 7 -9.30 -6.36 7.28
C ARG A 7 -10.02 -5.28 6.48
N ILE A 8 -11.04 -5.69 5.73
CA ILE A 8 -11.73 -4.83 4.78
C ILE A 8 -12.41 -3.68 5.51
N ILE A 9 -12.06 -2.47 5.09
CA ILE A 9 -12.61 -1.23 5.63
C ILE A 9 -14.00 -0.94 5.04
N SER A 10 -14.83 -0.21 5.78
CA SER A 10 -16.20 0.13 5.36
C SER A 10 -16.32 1.53 4.74
N ARG A 11 -15.23 2.30 4.72
CA ARG A 11 -15.15 3.69 4.25
C ARG A 11 -13.77 3.97 3.64
N ASN A 12 -13.53 5.19 3.15
CA ASN A 12 -12.25 5.64 2.59
C ASN A 12 -11.84 4.87 1.33
N PHE A 13 -12.79 4.40 0.56
CA PHE A 13 -12.56 3.78 -0.74
C PHE A 13 -13.77 3.99 -1.64
N THR A 14 -13.61 3.76 -2.94
CA THR A 14 -14.69 3.85 -3.92
C THR A 14 -15.07 2.45 -4.41
N ARG A 15 -16.36 2.13 -4.40
CA ARG A 15 -16.87 0.89 -4.99
C ARG A 15 -16.81 0.98 -6.51
N ALA A 16 -16.16 0.03 -7.16
CA ALA A 16 -16.03 -0.03 -8.61
C ALA A 16 -16.52 -1.36 -9.18
N GLY A 17 -16.36 -2.45 -8.43
CA GLY A 17 -16.80 -3.78 -8.85
C GLY A 17 -15.90 -4.44 -9.89
N ALA A 18 -16.34 -5.58 -10.41
CA ALA A 18 -15.53 -6.49 -11.22
C ALA A 18 -15.05 -5.95 -12.58
N GLY A 19 -15.62 -4.85 -13.07
CA GLY A 19 -15.21 -4.22 -14.33
C GLY A 19 -13.97 -3.33 -14.23
N ARG A 20 -13.40 -3.17 -13.02
CA ARG A 20 -12.20 -2.37 -12.80
C ARG A 20 -10.98 -2.99 -13.48
N LYS A 21 -10.27 -2.22 -14.28
CA LYS A 21 -9.03 -2.65 -14.91
C LYS A 21 -7.84 -2.24 -14.04
N ILE A 22 -7.04 -3.21 -13.64
CA ILE A 22 -5.83 -3.02 -12.83
C ILE A 22 -4.62 -3.09 -13.75
N GLU A 23 -3.88 -1.99 -13.86
CA GLU A 23 -2.76 -1.84 -14.79
C GLU A 23 -1.44 -1.52 -14.07
N TYR A 24 -1.50 -1.03 -12.83
CA TYR A 24 -0.34 -0.56 -12.06
C TYR A 24 -0.34 -1.12 -10.65
N ILE A 25 0.86 -1.26 -10.09
CA ILE A 25 1.09 -1.43 -8.66
C ILE A 25 1.86 -0.21 -8.16
N VAL A 26 1.38 0.43 -7.10
CA VAL A 26 2.06 1.57 -6.48
C VAL A 26 2.51 1.18 -5.09
N ILE A 27 3.82 1.24 -4.88
CA ILE A 27 4.44 0.93 -3.60
C ILE A 27 4.66 2.22 -2.84
N HIS A 28 4.05 2.31 -1.67
CA HIS A 28 4.20 3.41 -0.72
C HIS A 28 4.91 2.93 0.54
N TYR A 29 5.50 3.83 1.27
CA TYR A 29 5.86 3.58 2.66
C TYR A 29 5.04 4.48 3.57
N PHE A 30 4.61 3.98 4.72
CA PHE A 30 3.89 4.83 5.66
C PHE A 30 4.87 5.69 6.48
N GLY A 31 4.50 6.96 6.69
CA GLY A 31 5.33 7.93 7.40
C GLY A 31 5.30 7.76 8.92
N SER A 32 5.34 6.53 9.42
CA SER A 32 5.29 6.21 10.85
C SER A 32 6.05 4.93 11.16
N LEU A 33 6.33 4.70 12.45
CA LEU A 33 6.99 3.47 12.94
C LEU A 33 5.99 2.36 13.28
N GLY A 34 4.71 2.52 12.96
CA GLY A 34 3.67 1.53 13.23
C GLY A 34 3.84 0.24 12.43
N THR A 35 3.22 -0.84 12.91
CA THR A 35 3.15 -2.12 12.19
C THR A 35 2.17 -2.04 11.02
N ALA A 36 2.25 -3.00 10.10
CA ALA A 36 1.27 -3.13 9.03
C ALA A 36 -0.16 -3.29 9.56
N ALA A 37 -0.35 -4.03 10.65
CA ALA A 37 -1.64 -4.16 11.33
C ALA A 37 -2.16 -2.81 11.85
N ALA A 38 -1.30 -1.99 12.44
CA ALA A 38 -1.67 -0.67 12.95
C ALA A 38 -2.09 0.28 11.81
N VAL A 39 -1.41 0.24 10.68
CA VAL A 39 -1.76 1.04 9.49
C VAL A 39 -3.08 0.56 8.87
N ALA A 40 -3.31 -0.74 8.79
CA ALA A 40 -4.59 -1.30 8.35
C ALA A 40 -5.75 -0.79 9.23
N ASN A 41 -5.56 -0.77 10.56
CA ASN A 41 -6.55 -0.22 11.50
C ASN A 41 -6.72 1.29 11.32
N TYR A 42 -5.66 2.02 11.01
CA TYR A 42 -5.73 3.46 10.75
C TYR A 42 -6.66 3.77 9.57
N PHE A 43 -6.60 3.02 8.48
CA PHE A 43 -7.46 3.23 7.32
C PHE A 43 -8.95 2.97 7.60
N ALA A 44 -9.28 2.18 8.61
CA ALA A 44 -10.66 1.95 9.04
C ALA A 44 -11.28 3.16 9.78
N GLY A 45 -10.45 4.11 10.23
CA GLY A 45 -10.91 5.27 11.00
C GLY A 45 -11.74 6.25 10.18
N ALA A 46 -12.60 7.02 10.87
CA ALA A 46 -13.37 8.10 10.24
C ALA A 46 -12.42 9.20 9.71
N ASP A 47 -12.84 9.82 8.61
CA ASP A 47 -12.19 11.02 8.05
C ASP A 47 -10.70 10.89 7.68
N ARG A 48 -10.21 9.66 7.44
CA ARG A 48 -8.83 9.45 6.99
C ARG A 48 -8.59 9.95 5.56
N GLN A 49 -9.61 9.83 4.70
CA GLN A 49 -9.55 10.24 3.28
C GLN A 49 -8.37 9.63 2.52
N ALA A 50 -7.91 8.48 2.98
CA ALA A 50 -6.83 7.71 2.40
C ALA A 50 -7.00 6.23 2.72
N SER A 51 -6.52 5.38 1.83
CA SER A 51 -6.43 3.94 2.04
C SER A 51 -5.45 3.31 1.06
N ALA A 52 -5.05 2.06 1.33
CA ALA A 52 -4.35 1.21 0.37
C ALA A 52 -5.07 -0.13 0.29
N HIS A 53 -4.78 -0.91 -0.75
CA HIS A 53 -5.33 -2.26 -0.85
C HIS A 53 -4.67 -3.19 0.17
N TYR A 54 -3.35 -3.05 0.35
CA TYR A 54 -2.55 -3.93 1.20
C TYR A 54 -1.58 -3.17 2.07
N CYS A 55 -1.33 -3.72 3.26
CA CYS A 55 -0.27 -3.26 4.17
C CYS A 55 0.61 -4.45 4.54
N LEU A 56 1.93 -4.30 4.50
CA LEU A 56 2.89 -5.34 4.85
C LEU A 56 4.11 -4.81 5.61
N ASP A 57 4.74 -5.71 6.33
CA ASP A 57 5.99 -5.51 7.07
C ASP A 57 6.86 -6.78 7.02
N GLU A 58 7.77 -6.96 7.97
CA GLU A 58 8.60 -8.17 8.07
C GLU A 58 7.84 -9.41 8.55
N GLY A 59 6.59 -9.27 8.97
CA GLY A 59 5.73 -10.38 9.36
C GLY A 59 5.28 -11.22 8.17
N ASN A 60 4.72 -12.38 8.46
CA ASN A 60 4.23 -13.29 7.41
C ASN A 60 2.78 -12.99 6.99
N ILE A 61 2.18 -11.93 7.53
CA ILE A 61 0.79 -11.55 7.24
C ILE A 61 0.79 -10.27 6.40
N VAL A 62 0.10 -10.31 5.27
CA VAL A 62 -0.26 -9.13 4.47
C VAL A 62 -1.71 -8.80 4.78
N TYR A 63 -1.98 -7.58 5.23
CA TYR A 63 -3.33 -7.15 5.57
C TYR A 63 -4.00 -6.54 4.34
N GLN A 64 -5.14 -7.12 3.91
CA GLN A 64 -5.95 -6.57 2.83
C GLN A 64 -7.01 -5.64 3.41
N CYS A 65 -6.93 -4.36 3.07
CA CYS A 65 -7.84 -3.32 3.57
C CYS A 65 -8.96 -2.97 2.58
N VAL A 66 -8.69 -3.07 1.28
CA VAL A 66 -9.66 -2.83 0.21
C VAL A 66 -9.63 -4.02 -0.75
N GLU A 67 -10.81 -4.50 -1.14
CA GLU A 67 -10.90 -5.56 -2.16
C GLU A 67 -10.32 -5.06 -3.49
N ASP A 68 -9.63 -5.94 -4.22
CA ASP A 68 -8.94 -5.57 -5.47
C ASP A 68 -9.87 -4.99 -6.54
N ASN A 69 -11.14 -5.38 -6.55
CA ASN A 69 -12.13 -4.86 -7.46
C ASN A 69 -12.72 -3.49 -7.04
N ASN A 70 -12.30 -2.94 -5.92
CA ASN A 70 -12.64 -1.61 -5.46
C ASN A 70 -11.42 -0.67 -5.58
N ILE A 71 -11.64 0.62 -5.41
CA ILE A 71 -10.63 1.66 -5.60
C ILE A 71 -10.16 2.18 -4.25
N ALA A 72 -8.93 1.87 -3.86
CA ALA A 72 -8.30 2.51 -2.71
C ALA A 72 -7.85 3.94 -3.04
N TRP A 73 -7.78 4.79 -2.04
CA TRP A 73 -7.41 6.19 -2.18
C TRP A 73 -5.95 6.40 -1.76
N HIS A 74 -5.02 6.13 -2.68
CA HIS A 74 -3.58 6.18 -2.39
C HIS A 74 -2.73 7.02 -3.35
N CYS A 75 -3.25 7.33 -4.56
CA CYS A 75 -2.55 8.13 -5.57
C CYS A 75 -3.10 9.56 -5.70
N GLY A 76 -3.95 10.00 -4.77
CA GLY A 76 -4.51 11.33 -4.78
C GLY A 76 -3.45 12.38 -4.50
N THR A 77 -3.48 13.48 -5.24
CA THR A 77 -2.59 14.60 -5.03
C THR A 77 -3.34 15.92 -5.09
N SER A 78 -2.92 16.88 -4.30
CA SER A 78 -3.41 18.25 -4.37
C SER A 78 -2.71 19.08 -5.47
N GLY A 79 -1.59 18.62 -5.99
CA GLY A 79 -0.72 19.32 -6.93
C GLY A 79 -0.66 18.74 -8.35
N GLY A 80 -1.47 17.73 -8.65
CA GLY A 80 -1.44 17.02 -9.93
C GLY A 80 -0.73 15.67 -9.84
N TYR A 81 -0.78 14.90 -10.92
CA TYR A 81 -0.21 13.56 -10.96
C TYR A 81 1.22 13.59 -11.52
N VAL A 82 2.12 12.84 -10.87
CA VAL A 82 3.48 12.64 -11.37
C VAL A 82 3.50 11.69 -12.57
N HIS A 83 2.75 10.59 -12.48
CA HIS A 83 2.66 9.63 -13.57
C HIS A 83 1.54 10.00 -14.55
N PRO A 84 1.76 9.90 -15.88
CA PRO A 84 0.81 10.36 -16.89
C PRO A 84 -0.51 9.55 -16.89
N ARG A 85 -0.50 8.28 -16.50
CA ARG A 85 -1.65 7.38 -16.62
C ARG A 85 -2.08 6.69 -15.32
N CYS A 86 -1.16 6.45 -14.38
CA CYS A 86 -1.48 5.76 -13.13
C CYS A 86 -2.40 6.62 -12.24
N ARG A 87 -3.50 6.02 -11.79
CA ARG A 87 -4.54 6.64 -10.93
C ARG A 87 -5.02 5.63 -9.89
N ASN A 88 -5.75 6.08 -8.89
CA ASN A 88 -6.46 5.17 -7.97
C ASN A 88 -7.31 4.14 -8.72
N ALA A 89 -8.00 4.56 -9.78
CA ALA A 89 -8.93 3.73 -10.53
C ALA A 89 -8.30 2.53 -11.25
N ASN A 90 -7.01 2.60 -11.58
CA ASN A 90 -6.32 1.56 -12.36
C ASN A 90 -5.09 0.95 -11.65
N SER A 91 -4.96 1.14 -10.35
CA SER A 91 -3.81 0.64 -9.59
C SER A 91 -4.18 -0.11 -8.31
N ILE A 92 -3.26 -0.95 -7.86
CA ILE A 92 -3.22 -1.53 -6.52
C ILE A 92 -2.20 -0.73 -5.70
N GLY A 93 -2.59 -0.23 -4.53
CA GLY A 93 -1.69 0.42 -3.57
C GLY A 93 -1.22 -0.55 -2.50
N ILE A 94 0.08 -0.58 -2.26
CA ILE A 94 0.71 -1.36 -1.19
C ILE A 94 1.42 -0.39 -0.25
N GLU A 95 1.10 -0.42 1.02
CA GLU A 95 1.80 0.30 2.08
C GLU A 95 2.81 -0.61 2.76
N VAL A 96 4.05 -0.17 2.83
CA VAL A 96 5.19 -0.93 3.36
C VAL A 96 5.73 -0.26 4.62
N ARG A 97 5.97 -1.04 5.66
CA ARG A 97 6.52 -0.53 6.92
C ARG A 97 7.97 -0.09 6.76
N PRO A 98 8.31 1.20 7.01
CA PRO A 98 9.68 1.64 7.12
C PRO A 98 10.19 1.52 8.56
N TYR A 99 11.51 1.53 8.70
CA TYR A 99 12.23 1.64 9.97
C TYR A 99 13.07 2.90 9.98
N LYS A 100 13.52 3.31 11.14
CA LYS A 100 14.31 4.52 11.31
C LYS A 100 15.40 4.32 12.38
N LEU A 101 16.61 4.78 12.08
CA LEU A 101 17.73 4.72 13.02
C LEU A 101 17.50 5.66 14.20
N ASP A 102 17.15 6.91 13.94
CA ASP A 102 16.78 7.89 14.96
C ASP A 102 15.25 8.02 15.06
N LYS A 103 14.67 7.37 16.08
CA LYS A 103 13.21 7.37 16.29
C LYS A 103 12.67 8.73 16.75
N THR A 104 13.52 9.63 17.25
CA THR A 104 13.09 10.97 17.68
C THR A 104 12.69 11.85 16.50
N THR A 105 13.16 11.54 15.28
CA THR A 105 12.81 12.24 14.04
C THR A 105 11.77 11.49 13.20
N ALA A 106 11.03 10.55 13.77
CA ALA A 106 10.02 9.75 13.06
C ALA A 106 8.90 10.58 12.41
N GLY A 107 8.62 11.78 12.91
CA GLY A 107 7.67 12.70 12.29
C GLY A 107 8.16 13.42 11.04
N SER A 108 9.44 13.25 10.64
CA SER A 108 10.04 13.93 9.50
C SER A 108 10.19 13.00 8.31
N ALA A 109 9.36 13.15 7.29
CA ALA A 109 9.51 12.45 6.01
C ALA A 109 10.80 12.83 5.26
N ALA A 110 11.38 14.00 5.56
CA ALA A 110 12.62 14.48 4.95
C ALA A 110 13.89 13.89 5.61
N ALA A 111 13.77 13.21 6.76
CA ALA A 111 14.91 12.54 7.37
C ALA A 111 15.44 11.44 6.46
N ARG A 112 16.76 11.28 6.44
CA ARG A 112 17.45 10.40 5.49
C ARG A 112 17.86 9.05 6.05
N ASP A 113 17.50 8.74 7.29
CA ASP A 113 17.83 7.51 7.99
C ASP A 113 16.66 6.50 8.03
N TRP A 114 15.67 6.66 7.16
CA TRP A 114 14.64 5.67 6.88
C TRP A 114 15.25 4.50 6.12
N TYR A 115 14.84 3.28 6.47
CA TYR A 115 15.27 2.05 5.78
C TYR A 115 14.18 0.98 5.85
N PHE A 116 14.32 -0.05 5.02
CA PHE A 116 13.52 -1.27 5.08
C PHE A 116 14.39 -2.43 5.54
N THR A 117 13.86 -3.33 6.35
CA THR A 117 14.56 -4.57 6.68
C THR A 117 14.61 -5.47 5.45
N GLU A 118 15.64 -6.31 5.37
CA GLU A 118 15.78 -7.30 4.28
C GLU A 118 14.53 -8.17 4.17
N LYS A 119 14.01 -8.63 5.33
CA LYS A 119 12.79 -9.44 5.38
C LYS A 119 11.55 -8.69 4.85
N THR A 120 11.41 -7.40 5.12
CA THR A 120 10.33 -6.59 4.56
C THR A 120 10.45 -6.49 3.03
N VAL A 121 11.66 -6.31 2.51
CA VAL A 121 11.91 -6.28 1.06
C VAL A 121 11.60 -7.62 0.42
N ASP A 122 12.02 -8.73 1.02
CA ASP A 122 11.71 -10.08 0.52
C ASP A 122 10.20 -10.32 0.46
N ASN A 123 9.47 -9.95 1.52
CA ASN A 123 8.01 -10.05 1.56
C ASN A 123 7.35 -9.19 0.46
N LEU A 124 7.83 -7.97 0.29
CA LEU A 124 7.33 -7.06 -0.75
C LEU A 124 7.55 -7.64 -2.15
N VAL A 125 8.73 -8.16 -2.43
CA VAL A 125 9.05 -8.79 -3.73
C VAL A 125 8.16 -10.01 -3.98
N GLU A 126 8.03 -10.91 -2.98
CA GLU A 126 7.16 -12.08 -3.09
C GLU A 126 5.72 -11.67 -3.41
N PHE A 127 5.17 -10.74 -2.65
CA PHE A 127 3.78 -10.30 -2.78
C PHE A 127 3.53 -9.54 -4.09
N THR A 128 4.43 -8.63 -4.45
CA THR A 128 4.33 -7.85 -5.70
C THR A 128 4.36 -8.77 -6.92
N ARG A 129 5.25 -9.76 -6.96
CA ARG A 129 5.29 -10.75 -8.04
C ARG A 129 3.98 -11.51 -8.18
N ALA A 130 3.37 -11.92 -7.08
CA ALA A 130 2.07 -12.60 -7.10
C ALA A 130 0.96 -11.72 -7.70
N LEU A 131 0.94 -10.42 -7.38
CA LEU A 131 -0.01 -9.48 -7.97
C LEU A 131 0.26 -9.21 -9.45
N MET A 132 1.54 -9.08 -9.84
CA MET A 132 1.94 -8.92 -11.26
C MET A 132 1.45 -10.11 -12.09
N GLU A 133 1.64 -11.34 -11.61
CA GLU A 133 1.17 -12.55 -12.27
C GLU A 133 -0.36 -12.59 -12.34
N LYS A 134 -1.04 -12.32 -11.22
CA LYS A 134 -2.50 -12.34 -11.13
C LYS A 134 -3.19 -11.40 -12.12
N TYR A 135 -2.63 -10.22 -12.31
CA TYR A 135 -3.22 -9.14 -13.13
C TYR A 135 -2.48 -8.88 -14.44
N ASN A 136 -1.48 -9.70 -14.75
CA ASN A 136 -0.64 -9.53 -15.93
C ASN A 136 -0.03 -8.11 -16.04
N ILE A 137 0.53 -7.61 -14.92
CA ILE A 137 1.16 -6.30 -14.83
C ILE A 137 2.65 -6.43 -15.15
N PRO A 138 3.16 -5.72 -16.17
CA PRO A 138 4.58 -5.73 -16.49
C PRO A 138 5.39 -4.96 -15.45
N ALA A 139 6.69 -5.27 -15.37
CA ALA A 139 7.58 -4.67 -14.37
C ALA A 139 7.68 -3.15 -14.44
N GLU A 140 7.58 -2.58 -15.65
CA GLU A 140 7.59 -1.11 -15.85
C GLU A 140 6.35 -0.40 -15.27
N ASN A 141 5.35 -1.15 -14.84
CA ASN A 141 4.12 -0.62 -14.22
C ASN A 141 4.09 -0.84 -12.68
N VAL A 142 5.25 -1.12 -12.10
CA VAL A 142 5.42 -1.24 -10.65
C VAL A 142 6.22 -0.07 -10.09
#